data_f1cbd866b729f977e5586d030e2c4d26
#
_entry.id   f1cbd866b729f977e5586d030e2c4d26
#
_cell.length_a   1.000
_cell.length_b   1.000
_cell.length_c   1.000
_cell.angle_alpha   90.00
_cell.angle_beta   90.00
_cell.angle_gamma   90.00
#
_symmetry.space_group_name_H-M   'P 1'
#
loop_
_entity.id
_entity.type
_entity.pdbx_description
1 polymer ?
#
loop_
_entity_poly.entity_id
_entity_poly.type
_entity_poly.pdbx_seq_one_letter_code
_entity_poly.pdbx_strand_id
1 'polypeptide(L)'
;MRTKQHGMTLVTTSIAILVITIVLVVTLTKTKTFVTNIISKQELQVFTSELFVSSNVHFFIEVNNSGSCFTVAPPQITGNSLIALGLLDPKWSTQSFFNPNLATVSYRSGSPTGRIDTIDLVIPLNEPSSQNFYQIAHFTFSNANEIRFSKKIDFTIGGKSALHLDSNFCFG
;
A
#
# COMPACT_ATOMS: atom_id res chain seq x y z
N MET A 1 -34.00 -2.20 62.24
CA MET A 1 -34.24 -2.29 60.77
C MET A 1 -33.20 -1.54 59.92
N ARG A 2 -31.89 -1.68 60.20
CA ARG A 2 -30.82 -0.98 59.42
C ARG A 2 -29.85 -1.89 58.64
N THR A 3 -29.98 -3.19 58.73
CA THR A 3 -29.03 -4.14 58.13
C THR A 3 -29.34 -4.55 56.68
N LYS A 4 -30.53 -4.31 56.17
CA LYS A 4 -30.90 -4.65 54.78
C LYS A 4 -30.35 -3.67 53.71
N GLN A 5 -30.04 -2.42 54.08
CA GLN A 5 -29.56 -1.43 53.13
C GLN A 5 -28.09 -1.61 52.72
N HIS A 6 -27.24 -2.14 53.59
CA HIS A 6 -25.80 -2.33 53.29
C HIS A 6 -25.55 -3.45 52.27
N GLY A 7 -26.36 -4.52 52.31
CA GLY A 7 -26.19 -5.61 51.33
C GLY A 7 -26.61 -5.20 49.90
N MET A 8 -27.62 -4.39 49.79
CA MET A 8 -28.15 -3.91 48.49
C MET A 8 -27.19 -2.92 47.80
N THR A 9 -26.53 -2.07 48.58
CA THR A 9 -25.51 -1.14 48.06
C THR A 9 -24.25 -1.84 47.56
N LEU A 10 -23.83 -2.91 48.25
CA LEU A 10 -22.62 -3.66 47.86
C LEU A 10 -22.82 -4.46 46.56
N VAL A 11 -23.99 -5.05 46.38
CA VAL A 11 -24.36 -5.73 45.14
C VAL A 11 -24.50 -4.76 43.98
N THR A 12 -25.14 -3.63 44.17
CA THR A 12 -25.32 -2.60 43.13
C THR A 12 -23.98 -1.98 42.70
N THR A 13 -23.08 -1.71 43.67
CA THR A 13 -21.73 -1.21 43.35
C THR A 13 -20.89 -2.23 42.58
N SER A 14 -20.97 -3.53 42.98
CA SER A 14 -20.27 -4.61 42.26
C SER A 14 -20.75 -4.78 40.83
N ILE A 15 -22.07 -4.70 40.60
CA ILE A 15 -22.65 -4.75 39.26
C ILE A 15 -22.23 -3.51 38.43
N ALA A 16 -22.24 -2.33 39.02
CA ALA A 16 -21.82 -1.12 38.33
C ALA A 16 -20.33 -1.18 37.90
N ILE A 17 -19.45 -1.65 38.79
CA ILE A 17 -18.02 -1.84 38.47
C ILE A 17 -17.85 -2.86 37.33
N LEU A 18 -18.59 -3.96 37.36
CA LEU A 18 -18.51 -5.00 36.33
C LEU A 18 -18.96 -4.45 34.98
N VAL A 19 -20.06 -3.71 34.93
CA VAL A 19 -20.56 -3.08 33.68
C VAL A 19 -19.54 -2.06 33.14
N ILE A 20 -18.99 -1.20 34.01
CA ILE A 20 -17.98 -0.22 33.61
C ILE A 20 -16.74 -0.91 33.04
N THR A 21 -16.28 -1.98 33.68
CA THR A 21 -15.13 -2.74 33.24
C THR A 21 -15.36 -3.38 31.86
N ILE A 22 -16.53 -3.96 31.63
CA ILE A 22 -16.89 -4.55 30.33
C ILE A 22 -16.92 -3.45 29.25
N VAL A 23 -17.55 -2.32 29.51
CA VAL A 23 -17.62 -1.18 28.57
C VAL A 23 -16.21 -0.67 28.25
N LEU A 24 -15.36 -0.54 29.26
CA LEU A 24 -13.98 -0.06 29.09
C LEU A 24 -13.15 -1.04 28.26
N VAL A 25 -13.24 -2.34 28.51
CA VAL A 25 -12.54 -3.37 27.71
C VAL A 25 -13.01 -3.36 26.26
N VAL A 26 -14.33 -3.28 26.02
CA VAL A 26 -14.89 -3.24 24.65
C VAL A 26 -14.46 -1.97 23.91
N THR A 27 -14.45 -0.83 24.59
CA THR A 27 -14.01 0.43 23.96
C THR A 27 -12.53 0.41 23.65
N LEU A 28 -11.67 -0.07 24.56
CA LEU A 28 -10.22 -0.19 24.35
C LEU A 28 -9.89 -1.11 23.17
N THR A 29 -10.56 -2.27 23.08
CA THR A 29 -10.32 -3.22 21.97
C THR A 29 -10.75 -2.62 20.64
N LYS A 30 -11.91 -1.98 20.55
CA LYS A 30 -12.36 -1.29 19.32
C LYS A 30 -11.43 -0.15 18.93
N THR A 31 -10.98 0.66 19.90
CA THR A 31 -10.05 1.77 19.64
C THR A 31 -8.72 1.24 19.13
N LYS A 32 -8.16 0.17 19.73
CA LYS A 32 -6.92 -0.46 19.24
C LYS A 32 -7.06 -0.91 17.79
N THR A 33 -8.12 -1.64 17.46
CA THR A 33 -8.37 -2.12 16.09
C THR A 33 -8.50 -0.95 15.11
N PHE A 34 -9.20 0.10 15.49
CA PHE A 34 -9.38 1.29 14.66
C PHE A 34 -8.04 2.00 14.39
N VAL A 35 -7.24 2.22 15.43
CA VAL A 35 -5.91 2.85 15.30
C VAL A 35 -4.98 2.01 14.45
N THR A 36 -4.94 0.68 14.67
CA THR A 36 -4.13 -0.23 13.85
C THR A 36 -4.52 -0.17 12.38
N ASN A 37 -5.81 -0.15 12.08
CA ASN A 37 -6.30 -0.04 10.70
C ASN A 37 -5.91 1.28 10.03
N ILE A 38 -5.93 2.40 10.76
CA ILE A 38 -5.50 3.70 10.23
C ILE A 38 -4.01 3.69 9.91
N ILE A 39 -3.18 3.20 10.86
CA ILE A 39 -1.72 3.14 10.69
C ILE A 39 -1.38 2.25 9.49
N SER A 40 -1.97 1.06 9.39
CA SER A 40 -1.72 0.14 8.28
C SER A 40 -2.11 0.73 6.91
N LYS A 41 -3.21 1.50 6.86
CA LYS A 41 -3.61 2.22 5.64
C LYS A 41 -2.60 3.30 5.26
N GLN A 42 -2.12 4.05 6.23
CA GLN A 42 -1.15 5.11 6.02
C GLN A 42 0.19 4.54 5.55
N GLU A 43 0.67 3.48 6.19
CA GLU A 43 1.89 2.77 5.79
C GLU A 43 1.79 2.21 4.38
N LEU A 44 0.67 1.58 4.03
CA LEU A 44 0.44 1.07 2.68
C LEU A 44 0.42 2.20 1.64
N GLN A 45 -0.18 3.34 1.96
CA GLN A 45 -0.23 4.50 1.07
C GLN A 45 1.18 5.08 0.83
N VAL A 46 1.98 5.22 1.88
CA VAL A 46 3.36 5.69 1.78
C VAL A 46 4.20 4.70 0.99
N PHE A 47 4.11 3.40 1.32
CA PHE A 47 4.80 2.33 0.59
C PHE A 47 4.45 2.34 -0.90
N THR A 48 3.16 2.41 -1.23
CA THR A 48 2.71 2.44 -2.63
C THR A 48 3.27 3.65 -3.38
N SER A 49 3.30 4.81 -2.73
CA SER A 49 3.89 6.02 -3.32
C SER A 49 5.39 5.87 -3.58
N GLU A 50 6.15 5.37 -2.59
CA GLU A 50 7.58 5.11 -2.74
C GLU A 50 7.84 4.03 -3.79
N LEU A 51 7.03 2.97 -3.83
CA LEU A 51 7.15 1.89 -4.81
C LEU A 51 6.91 2.40 -6.24
N PHE A 52 5.95 3.31 -6.46
CA PHE A 52 5.76 3.94 -7.77
C PHE A 52 6.96 4.79 -8.19
N VAL A 53 7.54 5.56 -7.27
CA VAL A 53 8.73 6.36 -7.56
C VAL A 53 9.91 5.45 -7.93
N SER A 54 10.17 4.43 -7.12
CA SER A 54 11.24 3.43 -7.37
C SER A 54 11.04 2.69 -8.69
N SER A 55 9.80 2.31 -9.00
CA SER A 55 9.44 1.65 -10.25
C SER A 55 9.64 2.56 -11.45
N ASN A 56 9.33 3.84 -11.31
CA ASN A 56 9.56 4.81 -12.37
C ASN A 56 11.05 4.97 -12.67
N VAL A 57 11.88 5.06 -11.62
CA VAL A 57 13.35 5.12 -11.76
C VAL A 57 13.88 3.84 -12.41
N HIS A 58 13.44 2.65 -11.93
CA HIS A 58 13.81 1.37 -12.52
C HIS A 58 13.45 1.29 -14.01
N PHE A 59 12.25 1.73 -14.38
CA PHE A 59 11.83 1.78 -15.78
C PHE A 59 12.83 2.55 -16.65
N PHE A 60 13.23 3.75 -16.24
CA PHE A 60 14.18 4.55 -17.00
C PHE A 60 15.58 3.95 -17.05
N ILE A 61 16.04 3.31 -15.97
CA ILE A 61 17.32 2.61 -15.93
C ILE A 61 17.31 1.46 -16.97
N GLU A 62 16.29 0.63 -16.98
CA GLU A 62 16.16 -0.51 -17.87
C GLU A 62 16.04 -0.10 -19.34
N VAL A 63 15.22 0.92 -19.64
CA VAL A 63 15.10 1.44 -21.00
C VAL A 63 16.43 2.02 -21.47
N ASN A 64 17.15 2.75 -20.62
CA ASN A 64 18.45 3.30 -20.97
C ASN A 64 19.51 2.21 -21.19
N ASN A 65 19.54 1.19 -20.33
CA ASN A 65 20.50 0.10 -20.42
C ASN A 65 20.26 -0.81 -21.62
N SER A 66 19.00 -1.04 -21.98
CA SER A 66 18.63 -1.89 -23.11
C SER A 66 18.80 -1.20 -24.46
N GLY A 67 18.97 0.12 -24.49
CA GLY A 67 18.90 0.93 -25.70
C GLY A 67 17.56 0.79 -26.42
N SER A 68 16.55 0.24 -25.74
CA SER A 68 15.22 0.04 -26.31
C SER A 68 14.43 1.32 -26.21
N CYS A 69 13.63 1.55 -27.24
CA CYS A 69 12.62 2.58 -27.23
C CYS A 69 11.50 2.18 -26.26
N PHE A 70 10.66 3.10 -25.80
CA PHE A 70 9.56 2.85 -24.85
C PHE A 70 8.47 1.89 -25.36
N THR A 71 8.78 1.05 -26.34
CA THR A 71 7.90 0.03 -26.91
C THR A 71 8.11 -1.35 -26.32
N VAL A 72 9.22 -1.56 -25.59
CA VAL A 72 9.57 -2.84 -24.95
C VAL A 72 9.42 -2.66 -23.45
N ALA A 73 8.54 -3.48 -22.84
CA ALA A 73 8.38 -3.47 -21.40
C ALA A 73 9.60 -4.08 -20.70
N PRO A 74 10.18 -3.41 -19.69
CA PRO A 74 11.15 -4.05 -18.82
C PRO A 74 10.56 -5.29 -18.16
N PRO A 75 11.43 -6.24 -17.74
CA PRO A 75 10.97 -7.43 -17.03
C PRO A 75 10.26 -7.05 -15.73
N GLN A 76 9.35 -7.90 -15.31
CA GLN A 76 8.69 -7.76 -14.01
C GLN A 76 9.73 -7.81 -12.90
N ILE A 77 9.61 -6.92 -11.92
CA ILE A 77 10.52 -6.83 -10.78
C ILE A 77 9.74 -6.93 -9.46
N THR A 78 10.40 -7.42 -8.40
CA THR A 78 9.81 -7.51 -7.05
C THR A 78 10.29 -6.39 -6.14
N GLY A 79 9.54 -6.14 -5.06
CA GLY A 79 9.95 -5.17 -4.04
C GLY A 79 11.30 -5.53 -3.42
N ASN A 80 11.57 -6.83 -3.19
CA ASN A 80 12.87 -7.29 -2.70
C ASN A 80 14.01 -6.94 -3.67
N SER A 81 13.79 -7.10 -4.97
CA SER A 81 14.78 -6.74 -5.99
C SER A 81 15.02 -5.23 -6.04
N LEU A 82 13.97 -4.41 -5.87
CA LEU A 82 14.12 -2.94 -5.80
C LEU A 82 14.90 -2.51 -4.55
N ILE A 83 14.71 -3.18 -3.41
CA ILE A 83 15.51 -2.96 -2.21
C ILE A 83 16.98 -3.34 -2.47
N ALA A 84 17.23 -4.50 -3.08
CA ALA A 84 18.58 -4.95 -3.40
C ALA A 84 19.32 -4.01 -4.38
N LEU A 85 18.59 -3.36 -5.29
CA LEU A 85 19.12 -2.33 -6.18
C LEU A 85 19.29 -0.96 -5.51
N GLY A 86 18.90 -0.80 -4.26
CA GLY A 86 18.94 0.48 -3.54
C GLY A 86 17.91 1.51 -4.03
N LEU A 87 16.91 1.09 -4.79
CA LEU A 87 15.85 1.95 -5.32
C LEU A 87 14.68 2.09 -4.34
N LEU A 88 14.51 1.15 -3.42
CA LEU A 88 13.47 1.16 -2.40
C LEU A 88 14.13 1.04 -1.02
N ASP A 89 13.61 1.79 -0.04
CA ASP A 89 14.17 1.83 1.32
C ASP A 89 14.07 0.46 2.01
N PRO A 90 15.17 -0.10 2.56
CA PRO A 90 15.18 -1.35 3.31
C PRO A 90 14.22 -1.41 4.51
N LYS A 91 13.77 -0.26 5.04
CA LYS A 91 12.74 -0.21 6.10
C LYS A 91 11.48 -0.99 5.74
N TRP A 92 11.20 -1.13 4.43
CA TRP A 92 10.03 -1.85 3.94
C TRP A 92 10.20 -3.38 3.93
N SER A 93 11.38 -3.91 4.23
CA SER A 93 11.62 -5.37 4.22
C SER A 93 10.75 -6.16 5.19
N THR A 94 10.23 -5.51 6.24
CA THR A 94 9.42 -6.14 7.30
C THR A 94 8.18 -5.33 7.59
N GLN A 95 7.02 -5.82 7.12
CA GLN A 95 5.71 -5.23 7.43
C GLN A 95 4.75 -6.33 7.90
N SER A 96 3.95 -6.02 8.92
CA SER A 96 3.03 -7.01 9.51
C SER A 96 1.80 -7.23 8.65
N PHE A 97 1.39 -6.21 7.92
CA PHE A 97 0.08 -6.13 7.27
C PHE A 97 0.09 -6.53 5.80
N PHE A 98 1.11 -6.15 5.05
CA PHE A 98 1.31 -6.50 3.65
C PHE A 98 2.74 -7.03 3.45
N ASN A 99 2.99 -7.67 2.31
CA ASN A 99 4.32 -8.23 2.01
C ASN A 99 5.05 -7.39 0.95
N PRO A 100 5.88 -6.42 1.36
CA PRO A 100 6.62 -5.58 0.43
C PRO A 100 7.60 -6.36 -0.44
N ASN A 101 8.21 -7.41 0.10
CA ASN A 101 9.21 -8.22 -0.63
C ASN A 101 8.60 -8.95 -1.82
N LEU A 102 7.35 -9.38 -1.69
CA LEU A 102 6.58 -10.06 -2.74
C LEU A 102 5.75 -9.08 -3.59
N ALA A 103 5.75 -7.79 -3.26
CA ALA A 103 5.12 -6.79 -4.12
C ALA A 103 5.74 -6.88 -5.51
N THR A 104 4.92 -6.92 -6.55
CA THR A 104 5.38 -7.05 -7.93
C THR A 104 5.07 -5.79 -8.73
N VAL A 105 6.00 -5.42 -9.58
CA VAL A 105 5.92 -4.29 -10.48
C VAL A 105 5.99 -4.81 -11.90
N SER A 106 5.03 -4.42 -12.72
CA SER A 106 5.02 -4.71 -14.15
C SER A 106 4.71 -3.46 -14.95
N TYR A 107 5.12 -3.47 -16.20
CA TYR A 107 4.99 -2.34 -17.12
C TYR A 107 4.15 -2.76 -18.31
N ARG A 108 3.21 -1.93 -18.73
CA ARG A 108 2.37 -2.22 -19.88
C ARG A 108 2.06 -1.00 -20.71
N SER A 109 1.65 -1.24 -21.96
CA SER A 109 1.06 -0.22 -22.79
C SER A 109 -0.37 0.06 -22.33
N GLY A 110 -0.64 1.29 -21.95
CA GLY A 110 -2.00 1.77 -21.67
C GLY A 110 -2.66 2.45 -22.88
N SER A 111 -1.94 2.53 -24.01
CA SER A 111 -2.37 3.21 -25.23
C SER A 111 -2.31 2.28 -26.44
N PRO A 112 -3.19 2.45 -27.45
CA PRO A 112 -3.11 1.71 -28.71
C PRO A 112 -1.83 1.98 -29.52
N THR A 113 -1.04 2.97 -29.13
CA THR A 113 0.25 3.29 -29.77
C THR A 113 1.36 2.28 -29.50
N GLY A 114 1.14 1.31 -28.59
CA GLY A 114 2.15 0.33 -28.19
C GLY A 114 3.22 0.86 -27.23
N ARG A 115 3.23 2.15 -26.93
CA ARG A 115 4.15 2.75 -25.97
C ARG A 115 3.87 2.24 -24.56
N ILE A 116 4.93 1.85 -23.85
CA ILE A 116 4.84 1.52 -22.42
C ILE A 116 4.69 2.82 -21.64
N ASP A 117 3.55 2.97 -20.99
CA ASP A 117 3.17 4.20 -20.29
C ASP A 117 2.51 3.97 -18.94
N THR A 118 2.38 2.73 -18.52
CA THR A 118 1.66 2.39 -17.29
C THR A 118 2.47 1.42 -16.44
N ILE A 119 2.54 1.72 -15.15
CA ILE A 119 3.07 0.86 -14.09
C ILE A 119 1.90 0.22 -13.37
N ASP A 120 1.90 -1.09 -13.29
CA ASP A 120 0.97 -1.88 -12.49
C ASP A 120 1.71 -2.47 -11.29
N LEU A 121 1.16 -2.26 -10.10
CA LEU A 121 1.65 -2.79 -8.84
C LEU A 121 0.68 -3.82 -8.30
N VAL A 122 1.19 -4.95 -7.81
CA VAL A 122 0.43 -5.94 -7.06
C VAL A 122 1.10 -6.13 -5.71
N ILE A 123 0.39 -5.85 -4.64
CA ILE A 123 0.89 -5.92 -3.26
C ILE A 123 0.12 -7.03 -2.54
N PRO A 124 0.77 -8.16 -2.23
CA PRO A 124 0.17 -9.23 -1.44
C PRO A 124 -0.07 -8.79 0.00
N LEU A 125 -1.21 -9.20 0.55
CA LEU A 125 -1.55 -9.02 1.97
C LEU A 125 -1.12 -10.24 2.76
N ASN A 126 -0.62 -10.03 3.99
CA ASN A 126 -0.24 -11.11 4.88
C ASN A 126 -1.46 -11.83 5.48
N GLU A 127 -2.57 -11.11 5.61
CA GLU A 127 -3.85 -11.64 6.07
C GLU A 127 -4.96 -11.22 5.11
N PRO A 128 -5.97 -12.07 4.89
CA PRO A 128 -7.12 -11.69 4.08
C PRO A 128 -7.77 -10.43 4.66
N SER A 129 -7.84 -9.38 3.89
CA SER A 129 -8.41 -8.13 4.37
C SER A 129 -9.92 -8.28 4.50
N SER A 130 -10.43 -8.01 5.70
CA SER A 130 -11.82 -7.63 5.85
C SER A 130 -12.05 -6.34 5.06
N GLN A 131 -13.23 -6.14 4.51
CA GLN A 131 -13.70 -5.10 3.56
C GLN A 131 -13.24 -3.64 3.77
N ASN A 132 -12.43 -3.34 4.78
CA ASN A 132 -12.06 -1.98 5.19
C ASN A 132 -10.98 -1.30 4.33
N PHE A 133 -10.38 -2.00 3.35
CA PHE A 133 -9.36 -1.45 2.46
C PHE A 133 -9.89 -0.73 1.23
N TYR A 134 -11.18 -0.90 0.91
CA TYR A 134 -11.83 -0.29 -0.25
C TYR A 134 -11.84 1.25 -0.28
N GLN A 135 -11.36 1.90 0.77
CA GLN A 135 -11.35 3.37 0.90
C GLN A 135 -9.98 4.03 0.67
N ILE A 136 -8.92 3.27 0.31
CA ILE A 136 -7.68 3.93 -0.08
C ILE A 136 -7.86 4.46 -1.50
N ALA A 137 -7.79 5.77 -1.66
CA ALA A 137 -7.89 6.44 -2.96
C ALA A 137 -6.86 5.86 -3.94
N HIS A 138 -7.29 5.58 -5.19
CA HIS A 138 -6.49 5.09 -6.32
C HIS A 138 -6.37 3.57 -6.53
N PHE A 139 -7.25 2.76 -5.96
CA PHE A 139 -7.35 1.35 -6.37
C PHE A 139 -7.86 1.20 -7.80
N THR A 140 -7.24 0.27 -8.52
CA THR A 140 -7.86 -0.27 -9.73
C THR A 140 -8.62 -1.57 -9.46
N PHE A 141 -8.15 -2.37 -8.48
CA PHE A 141 -8.77 -3.63 -8.08
C PHE A 141 -8.18 -4.13 -6.76
N SER A 142 -8.98 -4.77 -5.92
CA SER A 142 -8.49 -5.54 -4.77
C SER A 142 -9.30 -6.82 -4.60
N ASN A 143 -8.65 -7.88 -4.16
CA ASN A 143 -9.29 -9.09 -3.67
C ASN A 143 -8.88 -9.33 -2.20
N ALA A 144 -9.32 -10.44 -1.59
CA ALA A 144 -9.03 -10.72 -0.20
C ALA A 144 -7.53 -10.84 0.13
N ASN A 145 -6.68 -11.15 -0.86
CA ASN A 145 -5.27 -11.50 -0.66
C ASN A 145 -4.29 -10.51 -1.28
N GLU A 146 -4.74 -9.60 -2.14
CA GLU A 146 -3.86 -8.66 -2.84
C GLU A 146 -4.54 -7.34 -3.18
N ILE A 147 -3.73 -6.31 -3.29
CA ILE A 147 -4.16 -4.98 -3.71
C ILE A 147 -3.41 -4.64 -5.00
N ARG A 148 -4.12 -4.12 -5.98
CA ARG A 148 -3.56 -3.71 -7.27
C ARG A 148 -3.74 -2.22 -7.48
N PHE A 149 -2.66 -1.60 -7.95
CA PHE A 149 -2.63 -0.18 -8.32
C PHE A 149 -2.11 -0.05 -9.73
N SER A 150 -2.63 0.93 -10.46
CA SER A 150 -2.10 1.31 -11.77
C SER A 150 -1.88 2.80 -11.81
N LYS A 151 -0.75 3.22 -12.35
CA LYS A 151 -0.41 4.63 -12.52
C LYS A 151 0.34 4.83 -13.84
N LYS A 152 0.10 5.96 -14.48
CA LYS A 152 0.90 6.37 -15.63
C LYS A 152 2.34 6.63 -15.23
N ILE A 153 3.28 6.24 -16.11
CA ILE A 153 4.70 6.56 -15.95
C ILE A 153 4.83 8.09 -16.01
N ASP A 154 5.58 8.62 -15.05
CA ASP A 154 5.87 10.05 -15.04
C ASP A 154 7.10 10.31 -15.91
N PHE A 155 6.87 10.92 -17.06
CA PHE A 155 7.92 11.31 -18.00
C PHE A 155 8.43 12.73 -17.76
N THR A 156 8.13 13.34 -16.61
CA THR A 156 8.63 14.66 -16.26
C THR A 156 9.90 14.56 -15.44
N ILE A 157 10.91 15.32 -15.78
CA ILE A 157 12.13 15.52 -14.97
C ILE A 157 12.16 16.99 -14.55
N GLY A 158 12.13 17.23 -13.24
CA GLY A 158 12.19 18.60 -12.70
C GLY A 158 11.01 19.48 -13.09
N GLY A 159 9.81 18.89 -13.28
CA GLY A 159 8.59 19.63 -13.63
C GLY A 159 8.50 20.07 -15.10
N LYS A 160 9.46 19.69 -15.94
CA LYS A 160 9.41 19.89 -17.38
C LYS A 160 9.20 18.57 -18.09
N SER A 161 8.35 18.53 -19.12
CA SER A 161 8.27 17.37 -20.02
C SER A 161 9.67 17.16 -20.64
N ALA A 162 10.40 16.17 -20.14
CA ALA A 162 11.82 15.98 -20.44
C ALA A 162 12.04 15.25 -21.76
N LEU A 163 10.96 14.86 -22.45
CA LEU A 163 11.07 13.91 -23.54
C LEU A 163 10.57 14.52 -24.86
N HIS A 164 11.49 14.97 -25.67
CA HIS A 164 11.30 14.94 -27.12
C HIS A 164 11.47 13.46 -27.55
N LEU A 165 10.36 12.77 -27.67
CA LEU A 165 10.35 11.44 -28.26
C LEU A 165 10.17 11.60 -29.77
N ASP A 166 10.97 10.88 -30.52
CA ASP A 166 10.77 10.72 -31.94
C ASP A 166 9.50 9.91 -32.26
N SER A 167 9.18 9.72 -33.53
CA SER A 167 8.01 8.95 -33.99
C SER A 167 8.05 7.47 -33.53
N ASN A 168 9.21 6.96 -33.11
CA ASN A 168 9.45 5.60 -32.65
C ASN A 168 9.45 5.50 -31.13
N PHE A 169 9.11 6.58 -30.42
CA PHE A 169 9.15 6.68 -28.95
C PHE A 169 10.55 6.43 -28.35
N CYS A 170 11.60 6.84 -29.06
CA CYS A 170 12.97 6.83 -28.61
C CYS A 170 13.41 8.22 -28.15
N PHE A 171 14.45 8.29 -27.33
CA PHE A 171 15.15 9.53 -27.08
C PHE A 171 15.88 9.97 -28.36
N GLY A 172 15.54 11.13 -28.88
CA GLY A 172 16.26 11.76 -29.97
C GLY A 172 17.38 12.65 -29.44
#